data_3bf8c49e44a3089bec20f954698fc8e4
#
_entry.id   3bf8c49e44a3089bec20f954698fc8e4
#
_cell.length_a   1.000
_cell.length_b   1.000
_cell.length_c   1.000
_cell.angle_alpha   90.00
_cell.angle_beta   90.00
_cell.angle_gamma   90.00
#
_symmetry.space_group_name_H-M   'P 1'
#
loop_
_entity.id
_entity.type
_entity.pdbx_description
1 polymer ?
#
loop_
_entity_poly.entity_id
_entity_poly.type
_entity_poly.pdbx_seq_one_letter_code
_entity_poly.pdbx_strand_id
1 'polypeptide(L)'
;VQRGGRMLNVDSCIERCYRCELLAELEVEELCFRLKEQLMDAPNVRSLKAPVTVVGDIHGQFFDLVELFRVSGTCPDTNYLFLGDYVDRGIHSVQVMSLLVCLCVRYPNRITLLRGNHESRQITQVYGFYTECIRKYGDARVWASFTDLFDFLYVSAVIDDTVFCVHAGLSPSLQTIEQISVLDRFHEIPPDGALADLVWSDPDQQREGFNQSNRGAGYTFGCDIVERFLHINNLHHILRAHQLCMEGYQVMFENKLSTVWSAPNYCYRCGNMASVLEIGEDLDFFFNVFGPAPDEGKAGGEEGESITKPDYFL
;
A
#
# COMPACT_ATOMS: atom_id res chain seq x y z
N VAL A 1 18.53 -0.65 31.39
CA VAL A 1 18.77 0.78 31.55
C VAL A 1 17.41 1.46 31.37
N GLN A 2 16.81 1.92 32.49
CA GLN A 2 15.59 2.74 32.46
C GLN A 2 15.95 4.06 31.76
N ARG A 3 15.56 4.21 30.49
CA ARG A 3 15.48 5.51 29.84
C ARG A 3 14.21 6.19 30.36
N GLY A 4 14.35 7.20 31.22
CA GLY A 4 13.28 8.08 31.65
C GLY A 4 12.77 8.90 30.46
N GLY A 5 12.06 8.26 29.52
CA GLY A 5 11.47 8.85 28.35
C GLY A 5 9.97 9.05 28.55
N ARG A 6 9.48 10.22 28.22
CA ARG A 6 8.07 10.53 28.09
C ARG A 6 7.43 9.46 27.20
N MET A 7 6.43 8.72 27.72
CA MET A 7 5.75 7.68 26.97
C MET A 7 5.18 8.29 25.68
N LEU A 8 5.46 7.68 24.51
CA LEU A 8 4.99 8.17 23.22
C LEU A 8 3.46 8.25 23.22
N ASN A 9 2.92 9.42 22.94
CA ASN A 9 1.48 9.64 22.80
C ASN A 9 1.10 9.51 21.31
N VAL A 10 0.57 8.33 20.95
CA VAL A 10 0.21 8.01 19.56
C VAL A 10 -0.92 8.90 19.04
N ASP A 11 -1.90 9.27 19.88
CA ASP A 11 -2.99 10.15 19.47
C ASP A 11 -2.46 11.54 19.10
N SER A 12 -1.51 12.10 19.86
CA SER A 12 -0.84 13.35 19.51
C SER A 12 -0.02 13.25 18.22
N CYS A 13 0.62 12.08 17.97
CA CYS A 13 1.31 11.85 16.71
C CYS A 13 0.34 11.83 15.52
N ILE A 14 -0.82 11.18 15.66
CA ILE A 14 -1.89 11.15 14.63
C ILE A 14 -2.35 12.58 14.30
N GLU A 15 -2.65 13.40 15.32
CA GLU A 15 -3.07 14.79 15.11
C GLU A 15 -2.03 15.63 14.35
N ARG A 16 -0.75 15.46 14.68
CA ARG A 16 0.36 16.14 13.97
C ARG A 16 0.51 15.62 12.54
N CYS A 17 0.40 14.31 12.33
CA CYS A 17 0.45 13.72 11.00
C CYS A 17 -0.68 14.27 10.10
N TYR A 18 -1.92 14.38 10.58
CA TYR A 18 -3.01 14.96 9.79
C TYR A 18 -2.76 16.44 9.41
N ARG A 19 -1.92 17.16 10.15
CA ARG A 19 -1.46 18.52 9.78
C ARG A 19 -0.22 18.50 8.88
N CYS A 20 0.17 17.35 8.34
CA CYS A 20 1.37 17.18 7.53
C CYS A 20 2.69 17.51 8.26
N GLU A 21 2.69 17.54 9.59
CA GLU A 21 3.88 17.79 10.41
C GLU A 21 4.78 16.56 10.45
N LEU A 22 6.10 16.78 10.42
CA LEU A 22 7.06 15.72 10.63
C LEU A 22 7.08 15.29 12.10
N LEU A 23 7.07 14.00 12.33
CA LEU A 23 7.37 13.42 13.64
C LEU A 23 8.89 13.48 13.88
N ALA A 24 9.29 13.56 15.14
CA ALA A 24 10.71 13.44 15.48
C ALA A 24 11.22 12.03 15.15
N GLU A 25 12.49 11.92 14.79
CA GLU A 25 13.12 10.64 14.41
C GLU A 25 12.85 9.53 15.44
N LEU A 26 13.07 9.80 16.73
CA LEU A 26 12.82 8.83 17.81
C LEU A 26 11.34 8.42 17.92
N GLU A 27 10.40 9.30 17.55
CA GLU A 27 8.98 8.96 17.50
C GLU A 27 8.70 7.97 16.37
N VAL A 28 9.29 8.20 15.19
CA VAL A 28 9.17 7.29 14.03
C VAL A 28 9.78 5.94 14.35
N GLU A 29 10.99 5.90 14.91
CA GLU A 29 11.67 4.65 15.33
C GLU A 29 10.81 3.84 16.31
N GLU A 30 10.27 4.49 17.34
CA GLU A 30 9.41 3.85 18.35
C GLU A 30 8.10 3.33 17.75
N LEU A 31 7.46 4.09 16.84
CA LEU A 31 6.24 3.68 16.15
C LEU A 31 6.49 2.48 15.25
N CYS A 32 7.55 2.51 14.45
CA CYS A 32 7.96 1.39 13.61
C CYS A 32 8.26 0.14 14.46
N PHE A 33 8.95 0.31 15.57
CA PHE A 33 9.23 -0.79 16.49
C PHE A 33 7.96 -1.43 17.06
N ARG A 34 7.00 -0.62 17.55
CA ARG A 34 5.71 -1.11 18.06
C ARG A 34 4.89 -1.84 17.01
N LEU A 35 4.86 -1.32 15.78
CA LEU A 35 4.14 -1.99 14.71
C LEU A 35 4.82 -3.30 14.31
N LYS A 36 6.17 -3.35 14.27
CA LYS A 36 6.92 -4.60 14.05
C LYS A 36 6.58 -5.65 15.10
N GLU A 37 6.51 -5.28 16.39
CA GLU A 37 6.11 -6.21 17.46
C GLU A 37 4.69 -6.77 17.24
N GLN A 38 3.74 -5.95 16.77
CA GLN A 38 2.38 -6.41 16.45
C GLN A 38 2.34 -7.36 15.25
N LEU A 39 3.24 -7.17 14.27
CA LEU A 39 3.26 -7.93 13.02
C LEU A 39 4.14 -9.18 13.08
N MET A 40 5.03 -9.30 14.08
CA MET A 40 6.00 -10.39 14.17
C MET A 40 5.34 -11.78 14.23
N ASP A 41 4.26 -11.91 14.96
CA ASP A 41 3.51 -13.16 15.11
C ASP A 41 2.29 -13.25 14.16
N ALA A 42 2.11 -12.24 13.30
CA ALA A 42 1.00 -12.21 12.38
C ALA A 42 1.23 -13.13 11.17
N PRO A 43 0.19 -13.79 10.63
CA PRO A 43 0.29 -14.65 9.46
C PRO A 43 0.64 -13.83 8.20
N ASN A 44 1.15 -14.48 7.15
CA ASN A 44 1.39 -13.83 5.86
C ASN A 44 0.09 -13.40 5.16
N VAL A 45 -0.96 -14.19 5.36
CA VAL A 45 -2.30 -13.94 4.79
C VAL A 45 -3.23 -13.48 5.91
N ARG A 46 -3.65 -12.22 5.85
CA ARG A 46 -4.56 -11.63 6.85
C ARG A 46 -6.00 -12.00 6.54
N SER A 47 -6.71 -12.64 7.46
CA SER A 47 -8.16 -12.81 7.36
C SER A 47 -8.87 -11.54 7.84
N LEU A 48 -9.78 -11.03 7.03
CA LEU A 48 -10.58 -9.83 7.28
C LEU A 48 -12.07 -10.13 7.15
N LYS A 49 -12.89 -9.31 7.78
CA LYS A 49 -14.34 -9.34 7.67
C LYS A 49 -14.86 -8.03 7.08
N ALA A 50 -15.88 -8.13 6.24
CA ALA A 50 -16.64 -6.97 5.80
C ALA A 50 -17.48 -6.39 6.96
N PRO A 51 -17.81 -5.09 6.97
CA PRO A 51 -17.49 -4.13 5.91
C PRO A 51 -16.03 -3.66 5.97
N VAL A 52 -15.43 -3.42 4.83
CA VAL A 52 -14.03 -2.94 4.70
C VAL A 52 -13.85 -2.10 3.44
N THR A 53 -13.08 -1.02 3.54
CA THR A 53 -12.68 -0.17 2.41
C THR A 53 -11.29 -0.58 1.94
N VAL A 54 -11.17 -0.95 0.66
CA VAL A 54 -9.91 -1.37 0.03
C VAL A 54 -9.32 -0.21 -0.74
N VAL A 55 -8.02 0.03 -0.50
CA VAL A 55 -7.25 1.17 -1.03
C VAL A 55 -6.09 0.64 -1.85
N GLY A 56 -5.87 1.20 -3.05
CA GLY A 56 -4.71 0.93 -3.91
C GLY A 56 -3.50 1.81 -3.59
N ASP A 57 -2.65 2.02 -4.60
CA ASP A 57 -1.41 2.78 -4.51
C ASP A 57 -1.64 4.22 -4.03
N ILE A 58 -0.74 4.72 -3.18
CA ILE A 58 -0.76 6.10 -2.64
C ILE A 58 0.45 6.92 -3.10
N HIS A 59 1.63 6.28 -3.18
CA HIS A 59 2.86 6.88 -3.71
C HIS A 59 3.19 8.27 -3.16
N GLY A 60 3.19 8.44 -1.84
CA GLY A 60 3.60 9.69 -1.20
C GLY A 60 2.68 10.88 -1.47
N GLN A 61 1.49 10.69 -2.04
CA GLN A 61 0.49 11.74 -2.28
C GLN A 61 -0.35 11.97 -1.01
N PHE A 62 0.25 12.58 -0.01
CA PHE A 62 -0.30 12.72 1.34
C PHE A 62 -1.65 13.42 1.39
N PHE A 63 -1.82 14.54 0.66
CA PHE A 63 -3.08 15.28 0.68
C PHE A 63 -4.21 14.50 0.04
N ASP A 64 -3.91 13.68 -0.96
CA ASP A 64 -4.87 12.76 -1.57
C ASP A 64 -5.27 11.63 -0.61
N LEU A 65 -4.34 11.14 0.21
CA LEU A 65 -4.66 10.20 1.29
C LEU A 65 -5.59 10.83 2.34
N VAL A 66 -5.37 12.10 2.72
CA VAL A 66 -6.28 12.81 3.63
C VAL A 66 -7.65 13.01 3.00
N GLU A 67 -7.71 13.36 1.72
CA GLU A 67 -8.97 13.46 0.98
C GLU A 67 -9.69 12.12 0.89
N LEU A 68 -8.96 11.02 0.64
CA LEU A 68 -9.48 9.66 0.67
C LEU A 68 -10.18 9.37 2.01
N PHE A 69 -9.55 9.68 3.14
CA PHE A 69 -10.17 9.51 4.46
C PHE A 69 -11.39 10.43 4.65
N ARG A 70 -11.40 11.62 4.04
CA ARG A 70 -12.55 12.52 4.10
C ARG A 70 -13.76 11.96 3.35
N VAL A 71 -13.56 11.31 2.21
CA VAL A 71 -14.66 10.78 1.37
C VAL A 71 -15.12 9.38 1.78
N SER A 72 -14.25 8.58 2.40
CA SER A 72 -14.53 7.17 2.74
C SER A 72 -14.65 6.92 4.25
N GLY A 73 -14.47 7.96 5.09
CA GLY A 73 -14.50 7.85 6.55
C GLY A 73 -13.12 7.67 7.17
N THR A 74 -13.03 7.82 8.47
CA THR A 74 -11.77 7.75 9.24
C THR A 74 -11.76 6.57 10.20
N CYS A 75 -10.57 6.12 10.60
CA CYS A 75 -10.44 5.22 11.75
C CYS A 75 -10.83 5.95 13.04
N PRO A 76 -11.51 5.30 14.00
CA PRO A 76 -11.83 3.85 14.05
C PRO A 76 -13.17 3.44 13.40
N ASP A 77 -13.93 4.37 12.82
CA ASP A 77 -15.29 4.09 12.34
C ASP A 77 -15.30 3.27 11.04
N THR A 78 -14.27 3.43 10.21
CA THR A 78 -14.09 2.68 8.96
C THR A 78 -12.93 1.68 9.08
N ASN A 79 -13.14 0.45 8.57
CA ASN A 79 -12.08 -0.55 8.42
C ASN A 79 -11.40 -0.38 7.08
N TYR A 80 -10.06 -0.47 7.05
CA TYR A 80 -9.26 -0.30 5.84
C TYR A 80 -8.35 -1.49 5.56
N LEU A 81 -8.26 -1.84 4.28
CA LEU A 81 -7.21 -2.68 3.70
C LEU A 81 -6.47 -1.88 2.64
N PHE A 82 -5.21 -1.58 2.88
CA PHE A 82 -4.32 -0.97 1.89
C PHE A 82 -3.53 -2.04 1.17
N LEU A 83 -3.49 -1.97 -0.15
CA LEU A 83 -2.88 -3.00 -0.99
C LEU A 83 -1.37 -2.82 -1.23
N GLY A 84 -0.75 -1.76 -0.72
CA GLY A 84 0.69 -1.49 -0.88
C GLY A 84 1.00 -0.20 -1.65
N ASP A 85 2.29 0.02 -1.93
CA ASP A 85 2.83 1.18 -2.64
C ASP A 85 2.47 2.52 -2.00
N TYR A 86 2.94 2.68 -0.76
CA TYR A 86 2.73 3.90 0.03
C TYR A 86 3.72 5.00 -0.29
N VAL A 87 4.92 4.61 -0.70
CA VAL A 87 6.10 5.46 -0.84
C VAL A 87 6.52 5.64 -2.29
N ASP A 88 7.51 6.51 -2.51
CA ASP A 88 8.09 6.87 -3.81
C ASP A 88 7.17 7.73 -4.70
N ARG A 89 7.72 8.32 -5.73
CA ARG A 89 7.04 9.15 -6.74
C ARG A 89 6.51 10.48 -6.21
N GLY A 90 5.67 10.46 -5.17
CA GLY A 90 5.19 11.66 -4.50
C GLY A 90 6.23 12.27 -3.55
N ILE A 91 5.93 13.45 -3.02
CA ILE A 91 6.87 14.28 -2.24
C ILE A 91 6.67 14.19 -0.73
N HIS A 92 5.66 13.42 -0.28
CA HIS A 92 5.29 13.28 1.14
C HIS A 92 5.21 11.82 1.59
N SER A 93 6.09 10.95 1.09
CA SER A 93 6.12 9.52 1.47
C SER A 93 6.34 9.32 2.98
N VAL A 94 7.18 10.17 3.60
CA VAL A 94 7.41 10.15 5.05
C VAL A 94 6.13 10.42 5.82
N GLN A 95 5.35 11.43 5.43
CA GLN A 95 4.08 11.76 6.10
C GLN A 95 3.03 10.68 5.89
N VAL A 96 2.93 10.11 4.68
CA VAL A 96 2.05 8.97 4.39
C VAL A 96 2.38 7.81 5.32
N MET A 97 3.63 7.38 5.37
CA MET A 97 4.02 6.26 6.22
C MET A 97 3.85 6.57 7.70
N SER A 98 4.22 7.78 8.15
CA SER A 98 4.05 8.18 9.55
C SER A 98 2.59 8.10 9.98
N LEU A 99 1.66 8.62 9.17
CA LEU A 99 0.22 8.56 9.46
C LEU A 99 -0.29 7.12 9.48
N LEU A 100 0.02 6.33 8.46
CA LEU A 100 -0.45 4.93 8.36
C LEU A 100 0.09 4.07 9.51
N VAL A 101 1.38 4.22 9.87
CA VAL A 101 1.98 3.51 11.01
C VAL A 101 1.32 3.92 12.33
N CYS A 102 1.09 5.21 12.56
CA CYS A 102 0.37 5.69 13.74
C CYS A 102 -1.03 5.08 13.84
N LEU A 103 -1.77 5.06 12.73
CA LEU A 103 -3.12 4.49 12.69
C LEU A 103 -3.10 2.97 12.95
N CYS A 104 -2.13 2.23 12.39
CA CYS A 104 -1.96 0.79 12.63
C CYS A 104 -1.64 0.51 14.11
N VAL A 105 -0.72 1.26 14.71
CA VAL A 105 -0.35 1.11 16.13
C VAL A 105 -1.55 1.41 17.04
N ARG A 106 -2.35 2.43 16.70
CA ARG A 106 -3.51 2.85 17.50
C ARG A 106 -4.73 1.98 17.31
N TYR A 107 -4.97 1.49 16.10
CA TYR A 107 -6.16 0.76 15.69
C TYR A 107 -5.82 -0.55 14.95
N PRO A 108 -5.14 -1.52 15.58
CA PRO A 108 -4.56 -2.69 14.90
C PRO A 108 -5.58 -3.63 14.24
N ASN A 109 -6.87 -3.51 14.62
CA ASN A 109 -7.95 -4.30 14.04
C ASN A 109 -8.80 -3.51 13.02
N ARG A 110 -8.45 -2.25 12.74
CA ARG A 110 -9.20 -1.36 11.85
C ARG A 110 -8.48 -1.06 10.56
N ILE A 111 -7.15 -1.22 10.54
CA ILE A 111 -6.34 -0.91 9.38
C ILE A 111 -5.32 -2.02 9.15
N THR A 112 -5.23 -2.49 7.92
CA THR A 112 -4.31 -3.53 7.49
C THR A 112 -3.50 -3.01 6.31
N LEU A 113 -2.17 -3.19 6.36
CA LEU A 113 -1.25 -2.79 5.31
C LEU A 113 -0.62 -4.02 4.66
N LEU A 114 -0.82 -4.19 3.34
CA LEU A 114 -0.06 -5.16 2.55
C LEU A 114 1.26 -4.54 2.07
N ARG A 115 2.20 -5.38 1.72
CA ARG A 115 3.48 -4.97 1.13
C ARG A 115 3.34 -4.85 -0.37
N GLY A 116 3.66 -3.67 -0.94
CA GLY A 116 3.85 -3.47 -2.36
C GLY A 116 5.31 -3.64 -2.80
N ASN A 117 5.59 -3.52 -4.08
CA ASN A 117 6.95 -3.62 -4.60
C ASN A 117 7.81 -2.38 -4.25
N HIS A 118 7.20 -1.24 -4.01
CA HIS A 118 7.89 -0.04 -3.52
C HIS A 118 8.25 -0.12 -2.03
N GLU A 119 7.67 -1.03 -1.27
CA GLU A 119 8.06 -1.27 0.11
C GLU A 119 9.32 -2.15 0.17
N SER A 120 10.41 -1.65 -0.44
CA SER A 120 11.71 -2.32 -0.53
C SER A 120 12.87 -1.31 -0.46
N ARG A 121 14.04 -1.79 -0.02
CA ARG A 121 15.23 -0.93 0.05
C ARG A 121 15.73 -0.53 -1.32
N GLN A 122 15.73 -1.46 -2.27
CA GLN A 122 16.24 -1.22 -3.62
C GLN A 122 15.39 -0.19 -4.38
N ILE A 123 14.07 -0.35 -4.38
CA ILE A 123 13.15 0.53 -5.12
C ILE A 123 13.13 1.93 -4.50
N THR A 124 13.07 2.03 -3.18
CA THR A 124 13.04 3.33 -2.48
C THR A 124 14.31 4.18 -2.65
N GLN A 125 15.45 3.56 -2.95
CA GLN A 125 16.68 4.30 -3.27
C GLN A 125 16.65 4.94 -4.67
N VAL A 126 15.81 4.43 -5.56
CA VAL A 126 15.72 4.90 -6.96
C VAL A 126 14.58 5.92 -7.13
N TYR A 127 13.41 5.69 -6.49
CA TYR A 127 12.18 6.38 -6.82
C TYR A 127 11.75 7.47 -5.82
N GLY A 128 12.61 7.81 -4.84
CA GLY A 128 12.51 9.08 -4.13
C GLY A 128 12.42 9.01 -2.62
N PHE A 129 11.91 7.94 -2.03
CA PHE A 129 11.69 7.88 -0.58
C PHE A 129 12.98 7.97 0.24
N TYR A 130 14.07 7.31 -0.20
CA TYR A 130 15.38 7.44 0.43
C TYR A 130 15.84 8.91 0.46
N THR A 131 15.82 9.56 -0.70
CA THR A 131 16.24 10.97 -0.84
C THR A 131 15.34 11.90 0.00
N GLU A 132 14.05 11.62 0.07
CA GLU A 132 13.09 12.35 0.90
C GLU A 132 13.48 12.25 2.39
N CYS A 133 13.79 11.06 2.89
CA CYS A 133 14.21 10.85 4.28
C CYS A 133 15.51 11.60 4.60
N ILE A 134 16.52 11.52 3.74
CA ILE A 134 17.78 12.27 3.90
C ILE A 134 17.51 13.77 3.96
N ARG A 135 16.69 14.30 3.06
CA ARG A 135 16.36 15.73 3.03
C ARG A 135 15.65 16.20 4.30
N LYS A 136 14.69 15.39 4.81
CA LYS A 136 13.85 15.77 5.95
C LYS A 136 14.51 15.56 7.32
N TYR A 137 15.39 14.57 7.45
CA TYR A 137 16.01 14.19 8.74
C TYR A 137 17.54 14.34 8.78
N GLY A 138 18.18 14.54 7.64
CA GLY A 138 19.63 14.73 7.54
C GLY A 138 20.45 13.43 7.42
N ASP A 139 19.83 12.25 7.65
CA ASP A 139 20.48 10.95 7.54
C ASP A 139 19.47 9.83 7.19
N ALA A 140 19.95 8.56 7.12
CA ALA A 140 19.16 7.44 6.65
C ALA A 140 18.42 6.66 7.76
N ARG A 141 18.45 7.10 9.03
CA ARG A 141 17.89 6.30 10.15
C ARG A 141 16.39 6.12 10.04
N VAL A 142 15.65 7.17 9.67
CA VAL A 142 14.20 7.10 9.46
C VAL A 142 13.87 6.20 8.27
N TRP A 143 14.61 6.31 7.17
CA TRP A 143 14.47 5.39 6.04
C TRP A 143 14.73 3.93 6.44
N ALA A 144 15.78 3.68 7.20
CA ALA A 144 16.10 2.34 7.70
C ALA A 144 14.99 1.79 8.59
N SER A 145 14.41 2.62 9.49
CA SER A 145 13.32 2.23 10.37
C SER A 145 12.06 1.81 9.59
N PHE A 146 11.70 2.57 8.55
CA PHE A 146 10.57 2.22 7.69
C PHE A 146 10.86 0.99 6.83
N THR A 147 12.04 0.90 6.21
CA THR A 147 12.37 -0.26 5.35
C THR A 147 12.52 -1.56 6.15
N ASP A 148 12.98 -1.49 7.40
CA ASP A 148 12.97 -2.63 8.30
C ASP A 148 11.54 -3.04 8.72
N LEU A 149 10.61 -2.09 8.83
CA LEU A 149 9.20 -2.37 9.05
C LEU A 149 8.55 -3.02 7.83
N PHE A 150 8.93 -2.62 6.61
CA PHE A 150 8.35 -3.14 5.37
C PHE A 150 8.48 -4.66 5.26
N ASP A 151 9.55 -5.25 5.78
CA ASP A 151 9.74 -6.70 5.80
C ASP A 151 8.68 -7.44 6.65
N PHE A 152 7.98 -6.75 7.53
CA PHE A 152 6.96 -7.33 8.42
C PHE A 152 5.53 -7.16 7.90
N LEU A 153 5.30 -6.33 6.88
CA LEU A 153 3.96 -6.11 6.31
C LEU A 153 3.35 -7.41 5.78
N TYR A 154 2.04 -7.48 5.76
CA TYR A 154 1.32 -8.64 5.24
C TYR A 154 1.61 -8.84 3.75
N VAL A 155 1.66 -10.09 3.31
CA VAL A 155 1.85 -10.45 1.89
C VAL A 155 0.53 -10.35 1.13
N SER A 156 -0.56 -10.81 1.76
CA SER A 156 -1.90 -10.80 1.17
C SER A 156 -2.98 -10.79 2.26
N ALA A 157 -4.23 -10.66 1.84
CA ALA A 157 -5.37 -10.80 2.72
C ALA A 157 -6.50 -11.57 2.05
N VAL A 158 -7.43 -12.11 2.85
CA VAL A 158 -8.67 -12.69 2.37
C VAL A 158 -9.83 -12.08 3.14
N ILE A 159 -10.83 -11.55 2.41
CA ILE A 159 -12.02 -10.96 2.98
C ILE A 159 -13.14 -12.00 2.90
N ASP A 160 -13.75 -12.31 4.08
CA ASP A 160 -14.87 -13.25 4.24
C ASP A 160 -14.68 -14.59 3.55
N ASP A 161 -13.46 -15.11 3.54
CA ASP A 161 -13.07 -16.37 2.87
C ASP A 161 -13.46 -16.43 1.39
N THR A 162 -13.68 -15.27 0.75
CA THR A 162 -14.29 -15.13 -0.57
C THR A 162 -13.45 -14.30 -1.53
N VAL A 163 -12.84 -13.20 -1.05
CA VAL A 163 -12.09 -12.25 -1.88
C VAL A 163 -10.63 -12.28 -1.50
N PHE A 164 -9.77 -12.65 -2.45
CA PHE A 164 -8.32 -12.62 -2.29
C PHE A 164 -7.77 -11.23 -2.62
N CYS A 165 -6.95 -10.68 -1.75
CA CYS A 165 -6.34 -9.37 -1.89
C CYS A 165 -4.82 -9.48 -1.87
N VAL A 166 -4.15 -8.92 -2.87
CA VAL A 166 -2.70 -8.93 -3.05
C VAL A 166 -2.28 -7.62 -3.72
N HIS A 167 -1.02 -7.21 -3.57
CA HIS A 167 -0.59 -5.95 -4.19
C HIS A 167 -0.67 -6.00 -5.71
N ALA A 168 0.02 -6.94 -6.36
CA ALA A 168 0.13 -7.00 -7.83
C ALA A 168 -0.62 -8.17 -8.45
N GLY A 169 -0.21 -9.41 -8.19
CA GLY A 169 -0.87 -10.52 -8.88
C GLY A 169 -0.46 -11.91 -8.41
N LEU A 170 -0.52 -12.85 -9.34
CA LEU A 170 -0.33 -14.27 -9.09
C LEU A 170 1.08 -14.75 -9.50
N SER A 171 1.49 -15.89 -8.97
CA SER A 171 2.77 -16.54 -9.22
C SER A 171 2.58 -17.92 -9.84
N PRO A 172 3.40 -18.33 -10.83
CA PRO A 172 3.40 -19.70 -11.32
C PRO A 172 3.84 -20.71 -10.26
N SER A 173 4.52 -20.27 -9.20
CA SER A 173 4.99 -21.11 -8.09
C SER A 173 3.94 -21.32 -7.01
N LEU A 174 2.83 -20.56 -7.01
CA LEU A 174 1.80 -20.57 -5.98
C LEU A 174 0.43 -20.90 -6.57
N GLN A 175 -0.17 -21.98 -6.10
CA GLN A 175 -1.52 -22.40 -6.52
C GLN A 175 -2.55 -22.20 -5.41
N THR A 176 -2.12 -22.24 -4.15
CA THR A 176 -3.02 -22.14 -3.00
C THR A 176 -2.58 -21.06 -2.03
N ILE A 177 -3.56 -20.55 -1.25
CA ILE A 177 -3.33 -19.56 -0.17
C ILE A 177 -2.43 -20.15 0.92
N GLU A 178 -2.53 -21.44 1.20
CA GLU A 178 -1.70 -22.12 2.19
C GLU A 178 -0.21 -22.04 1.81
N GLN A 179 0.12 -22.08 0.52
CA GLN A 179 1.49 -21.91 0.05
C GLN A 179 2.01 -20.48 0.31
N ILE A 180 1.14 -19.45 0.22
CA ILE A 180 1.48 -18.06 0.59
C ILE A 180 1.73 -17.97 2.10
N SER A 181 0.93 -18.68 2.89
CA SER A 181 1.00 -18.62 4.36
C SER A 181 2.33 -19.11 4.94
N VAL A 182 3.08 -19.94 4.19
CA VAL A 182 4.37 -20.50 4.63
C VAL A 182 5.59 -19.82 4.00
N LEU A 183 5.41 -18.77 3.21
CA LEU A 183 6.53 -18.00 2.67
C LEU A 183 7.29 -17.33 3.82
N ASP A 184 8.59 -17.26 3.71
CA ASP A 184 9.38 -16.34 4.55
C ASP A 184 9.20 -14.92 3.99
N ARG A 185 8.63 -14.00 4.82
CA ARG A 185 8.44 -12.60 4.42
C ARG A 185 9.40 -11.63 5.10
N PHE A 186 10.10 -12.08 6.14
CA PHE A 186 10.92 -11.21 7.00
C PHE A 186 12.27 -10.84 6.38
N HIS A 187 12.27 -10.50 5.11
CA HIS A 187 13.46 -10.10 4.36
C HIS A 187 13.11 -9.15 3.21
N GLU A 188 14.13 -8.60 2.59
CA GLU A 188 14.00 -7.81 1.34
C GLU A 188 13.30 -8.64 0.25
N ILE A 189 12.50 -7.97 -0.61
CA ILE A 189 11.89 -8.62 -1.76
C ILE A 189 13.01 -9.14 -2.67
N PRO A 190 13.05 -10.46 -2.95
CA PRO A 190 14.07 -11.02 -3.83
C PRO A 190 13.84 -10.58 -5.28
N PRO A 191 14.84 -10.70 -6.16
CA PRO A 191 14.70 -10.32 -7.57
C PRO A 191 13.74 -11.21 -8.35
N ASP A 192 13.47 -12.41 -7.87
CA ASP A 192 12.56 -13.39 -8.46
C ASP A 192 11.92 -14.30 -7.39
N GLY A 193 11.01 -15.15 -7.79
CA GLY A 193 10.33 -16.11 -6.93
C GLY A 193 8.98 -15.63 -6.42
N ALA A 194 8.35 -16.45 -5.59
CA ALA A 194 6.95 -16.32 -5.21
C ALA A 194 6.59 -14.94 -4.60
N LEU A 195 7.43 -14.43 -3.68
CA LEU A 195 7.19 -13.13 -3.05
C LEU A 195 7.34 -11.98 -4.06
N ALA A 196 8.35 -12.04 -4.95
CA ALA A 196 8.51 -11.06 -6.02
C ALA A 196 7.30 -11.08 -6.96
N ASP A 197 6.82 -12.28 -7.34
CA ASP A 197 5.68 -12.40 -8.26
C ASP A 197 4.40 -11.77 -7.68
N LEU A 198 4.14 -11.97 -6.38
CA LEU A 198 2.95 -11.41 -5.71
C LEU A 198 2.93 -9.87 -5.70
N VAL A 199 4.10 -9.22 -5.78
CA VAL A 199 4.22 -7.76 -5.75
C VAL A 199 4.57 -7.13 -7.10
N TRP A 200 4.80 -7.93 -8.16
CA TRP A 200 5.19 -7.44 -9.48
C TRP A 200 4.32 -7.93 -10.65
N SER A 201 3.56 -9.02 -10.50
CA SER A 201 2.81 -9.63 -11.62
C SER A 201 1.56 -8.84 -12.00
N ASP A 202 1.26 -8.80 -13.29
CA ASP A 202 0.12 -8.07 -13.85
C ASP A 202 -0.86 -9.00 -14.60
N PRO A 203 -2.18 -8.77 -14.53
CA PRO A 203 -3.15 -9.44 -15.39
C PRO A 203 -3.01 -8.98 -16.85
N ASP A 204 -3.18 -9.92 -17.79
CA ASP A 204 -3.17 -9.66 -19.23
C ASP A 204 -4.46 -10.20 -19.87
N GLN A 205 -5.28 -9.32 -20.46
CA GLN A 205 -6.54 -9.68 -21.08
C GLN A 205 -6.38 -10.37 -22.45
N GLN A 206 -5.19 -10.29 -23.04
CA GLN A 206 -4.95 -10.75 -24.41
C GLN A 206 -4.24 -12.12 -24.48
N ARG A 207 -3.58 -12.52 -23.38
CA ARG A 207 -2.75 -13.73 -23.34
C ARG A 207 -3.22 -14.67 -22.25
N GLU A 208 -3.19 -15.96 -22.56
CA GLU A 208 -3.40 -17.02 -21.59
C GLU A 208 -2.11 -17.44 -20.91
N GLY A 209 -2.23 -18.13 -19.78
CA GLY A 209 -1.10 -18.64 -19.01
C GLY A 209 -0.27 -17.57 -18.33
N PHE A 210 0.89 -17.98 -17.82
CA PHE A 210 1.90 -17.07 -17.33
C PHE A 210 2.90 -16.75 -18.43
N ASN A 211 3.21 -15.46 -18.62
CA ASN A 211 4.21 -14.98 -19.55
C ASN A 211 5.19 -14.04 -18.81
N GLN A 212 6.40 -13.91 -19.33
CA GLN A 212 7.40 -13.02 -18.73
C GLN A 212 6.92 -11.57 -18.76
N SER A 213 7.04 -10.87 -17.62
CA SER A 213 6.70 -9.46 -17.51
C SER A 213 7.76 -8.56 -18.15
N ASN A 214 7.33 -7.48 -18.80
CA ASN A 214 8.22 -6.44 -19.32
C ASN A 214 8.78 -5.51 -18.21
N ARG A 215 8.32 -5.67 -16.96
CA ARG A 215 8.81 -4.89 -15.82
C ARG A 215 10.21 -5.33 -15.36
N GLY A 216 10.68 -6.50 -15.80
CA GLY A 216 11.94 -7.09 -15.37
C GLY A 216 11.80 -7.98 -14.11
N ALA A 217 10.62 -8.03 -13.49
CA ALA A 217 10.26 -8.93 -12.39
C ALA A 217 8.80 -9.37 -12.53
N GLY A 218 8.42 -10.50 -11.94
CA GLY A 218 7.08 -11.05 -11.99
C GLY A 218 6.68 -11.57 -13.38
N TYR A 219 5.39 -11.82 -13.54
CA TYR A 219 4.80 -12.38 -14.75
C TYR A 219 3.58 -11.57 -15.18
N THR A 220 3.17 -11.71 -16.44
CA THR A 220 1.77 -11.44 -16.83
C THR A 220 0.99 -12.74 -16.78
N PHE A 221 -0.31 -12.68 -16.44
CA PHE A 221 -1.17 -13.86 -16.29
C PHE A 221 -2.56 -13.63 -16.89
N GLY A 222 -3.09 -14.65 -17.55
CA GLY A 222 -4.37 -14.60 -18.25
C GLY A 222 -5.58 -14.95 -17.41
N CYS A 223 -6.76 -14.89 -18.04
CA CYS A 223 -8.05 -15.25 -17.44
C CYS A 223 -8.07 -16.70 -16.92
N ASP A 224 -7.48 -17.62 -17.67
CA ASP A 224 -7.37 -19.05 -17.34
C ASP A 224 -6.63 -19.28 -15.99
N ILE A 225 -5.62 -18.47 -15.71
CA ILE A 225 -4.87 -18.51 -14.45
C ILE A 225 -5.73 -17.99 -13.30
N VAL A 226 -6.43 -16.87 -13.50
CA VAL A 226 -7.34 -16.28 -12.51
C VAL A 226 -8.44 -17.27 -12.16
N GLU A 227 -9.12 -17.85 -13.15
CA GLU A 227 -10.17 -18.85 -12.93
C GLU A 227 -9.69 -20.08 -12.18
N ARG A 228 -8.52 -20.59 -12.55
CA ARG A 228 -7.91 -21.75 -11.89
C ARG A 228 -7.58 -21.45 -10.43
N PHE A 229 -6.97 -20.27 -10.13
CA PHE A 229 -6.62 -19.88 -8.78
C PHE A 229 -7.87 -19.72 -7.91
N LEU A 230 -8.90 -19.03 -8.40
CA LEU A 230 -10.18 -18.84 -7.69
C LEU A 230 -10.84 -20.21 -7.43
N HIS A 231 -10.90 -21.09 -8.42
CA HIS A 231 -11.51 -22.42 -8.28
C HIS A 231 -10.79 -23.29 -7.23
N ILE A 232 -9.44 -23.35 -7.29
CA ILE A 232 -8.64 -24.17 -6.36
C ILE A 232 -8.82 -23.70 -4.91
N ASN A 233 -8.92 -22.39 -4.70
CA ASN A 233 -9.01 -21.78 -3.37
C ASN A 233 -10.45 -21.53 -2.90
N ASN A 234 -11.46 -21.92 -3.69
CA ASN A 234 -12.87 -21.65 -3.40
C ASN A 234 -13.16 -20.16 -3.16
N LEU A 235 -12.60 -19.32 -4.02
CA LEU A 235 -12.74 -17.86 -3.97
C LEU A 235 -13.57 -17.37 -5.16
N HIS A 236 -14.08 -16.13 -5.06
CA HIS A 236 -14.92 -15.54 -6.10
C HIS A 236 -14.25 -14.37 -6.81
N HIS A 237 -13.32 -13.67 -6.16
CA HIS A 237 -12.74 -12.45 -6.71
C HIS A 237 -11.29 -12.22 -6.25
N ILE A 238 -10.50 -11.55 -7.09
CA ILE A 238 -9.16 -11.05 -6.76
C ILE A 238 -9.18 -9.53 -6.77
N LEU A 239 -8.73 -8.90 -5.69
CA LEU A 239 -8.47 -7.46 -5.61
C LEU A 239 -6.97 -7.20 -5.62
N ARG A 240 -6.55 -6.26 -6.47
CA ARG A 240 -5.16 -5.86 -6.59
C ARG A 240 -5.03 -4.37 -6.92
N ALA A 241 -3.83 -3.86 -6.96
CA ALA A 241 -3.45 -2.48 -7.24
C ALA A 241 -2.36 -2.41 -8.35
N HIS A 242 -1.26 -1.73 -8.16
CA HIS A 242 -0.02 -1.79 -8.95
C HIS A 242 -0.09 -1.25 -10.39
N GLN A 243 -1.22 -1.22 -11.05
CA GLN A 243 -1.39 -0.65 -12.40
C GLN A 243 -2.26 0.60 -12.35
N LEU A 244 -1.73 1.68 -12.97
CA LEU A 244 -2.48 2.92 -13.14
C LEU A 244 -3.78 2.67 -13.93
N CYS A 245 -4.89 3.09 -13.35
CA CYS A 245 -6.21 3.09 -14.01
C CYS A 245 -6.68 4.53 -14.20
N MET A 246 -6.98 4.93 -15.42
CA MET A 246 -7.40 6.31 -15.72
C MET A 246 -8.69 6.70 -15.00
N GLU A 247 -9.61 5.76 -14.82
CA GLU A 247 -10.89 5.94 -14.11
C GLU A 247 -10.80 5.67 -12.60
N GLY A 248 -9.59 5.38 -12.08
CA GLY A 248 -9.35 5.01 -10.70
C GLY A 248 -9.53 3.52 -10.39
N TYR A 249 -10.13 2.75 -11.27
CA TYR A 249 -10.28 1.30 -11.14
C TYR A 249 -10.47 0.62 -12.50
N GLN A 250 -10.25 -0.69 -12.51
CA GLN A 250 -10.56 -1.53 -13.69
C GLN A 250 -11.07 -2.90 -13.25
N VAL A 251 -12.20 -3.34 -13.82
CA VAL A 251 -12.76 -4.68 -13.60
C VAL A 251 -12.48 -5.54 -14.83
N MET A 252 -11.95 -6.74 -14.62
CA MET A 252 -11.49 -7.64 -15.67
C MET A 252 -12.04 -9.07 -15.50
N PHE A 253 -11.92 -9.88 -16.55
CA PHE A 253 -12.20 -11.31 -16.53
C PHE A 253 -13.60 -11.63 -16.01
N GLU A 254 -14.62 -11.02 -16.59
CA GLU A 254 -16.03 -11.21 -16.21
C GLU A 254 -16.27 -11.03 -14.71
N ASN A 255 -15.77 -9.94 -14.16
CA ASN A 255 -15.83 -9.57 -12.73
C ASN A 255 -15.08 -10.53 -11.78
N LYS A 256 -14.03 -11.21 -12.23
CA LYS A 256 -13.21 -12.08 -11.37
C LYS A 256 -11.98 -11.41 -10.80
N LEU A 257 -11.56 -10.26 -11.36
CA LEU A 257 -10.42 -9.49 -10.89
C LEU A 257 -10.71 -7.99 -11.01
N SER A 258 -10.36 -7.23 -9.99
CA SER A 258 -10.39 -5.76 -10.02
C SER A 258 -9.08 -5.15 -9.60
N THR A 259 -8.65 -4.13 -10.35
CA THR A 259 -7.56 -3.24 -9.97
C THR A 259 -8.15 -1.98 -9.33
N VAL A 260 -7.63 -1.61 -8.15
CA VAL A 260 -7.96 -0.38 -7.42
C VAL A 260 -6.76 0.54 -7.48
N TRP A 261 -6.96 1.79 -7.87
CA TRP A 261 -5.92 2.80 -7.94
C TRP A 261 -6.32 4.04 -7.12
N SER A 262 -5.54 4.42 -6.11
CA SER A 262 -5.94 5.43 -5.13
C SER A 262 -5.08 6.70 -5.12
N ALA A 263 -4.16 6.88 -6.11
CA ALA A 263 -3.37 8.09 -6.30
C ALA A 263 -3.90 8.90 -7.50
N PRO A 264 -4.76 9.93 -7.28
CA PRO A 264 -5.31 10.73 -8.39
C PRO A 264 -4.22 11.63 -8.98
N ASN A 265 -4.37 11.99 -10.25
CA ASN A 265 -3.37 12.77 -10.99
C ASN A 265 -1.94 12.28 -10.71
N TYR A 266 -1.71 10.98 -10.87
CA TYR A 266 -0.48 10.28 -10.48
C TYR A 266 0.77 11.01 -10.93
N CYS A 267 1.77 11.07 -10.06
CA CYS A 267 2.98 11.87 -10.26
C CYS A 267 2.67 13.34 -10.58
N TYR A 268 1.50 13.85 -10.16
CA TYR A 268 1.04 15.23 -10.40
C TYR A 268 0.93 15.61 -11.89
N ARG A 269 0.78 14.63 -12.79
CA ARG A 269 0.80 14.84 -14.24
C ARG A 269 -0.08 13.88 -15.07
N CYS A 270 -0.46 12.71 -14.53
CA CYS A 270 -1.14 11.69 -15.34
C CYS A 270 -2.63 12.00 -15.62
N GLY A 271 -3.24 12.90 -14.84
CA GLY A 271 -4.62 13.33 -15.03
C GLY A 271 -5.69 12.26 -14.77
N ASN A 272 -5.33 11.14 -14.17
CA ASN A 272 -6.23 10.04 -13.80
C ASN A 272 -7.07 10.39 -12.57
N MET A 273 -8.22 9.73 -12.47
CA MET A 273 -9.01 9.65 -11.24
C MET A 273 -8.41 8.60 -10.30
N ALA A 274 -8.86 8.61 -9.06
CA ALA A 274 -8.60 7.58 -8.07
C ALA A 274 -9.89 6.94 -7.59
N SER A 275 -9.80 5.79 -6.98
CA SER A 275 -10.93 5.16 -6.28
C SER A 275 -10.48 4.46 -5.01
N VAL A 276 -11.46 4.20 -4.15
CA VAL A 276 -11.44 3.15 -3.16
C VAL A 276 -12.56 2.17 -3.45
N LEU A 277 -12.42 0.92 -3.05
CA LEU A 277 -13.49 -0.06 -3.13
C LEU A 277 -14.09 -0.27 -1.74
N GLU A 278 -15.34 0.13 -1.57
CA GLU A 278 -16.12 -0.14 -0.38
C GLU A 278 -16.82 -1.49 -0.52
N ILE A 279 -16.55 -2.41 0.39
CA ILE A 279 -17.18 -3.74 0.45
C ILE A 279 -18.14 -3.74 1.62
N GLY A 280 -19.44 -3.85 1.33
CA GLY A 280 -20.52 -3.90 2.32
C GLY A 280 -20.63 -5.26 3.02
N GLU A 281 -21.47 -5.35 4.05
CA GLU A 281 -21.71 -6.57 4.84
C GLU A 281 -22.18 -7.76 3.97
N ASP A 282 -22.91 -7.49 2.90
CA ASP A 282 -23.40 -8.50 1.95
C ASP A 282 -22.40 -8.78 0.80
N LEU A 283 -21.17 -8.29 0.92
CA LEU A 283 -20.12 -8.37 -0.11
C LEU A 283 -20.46 -7.62 -1.41
N ASP A 284 -21.32 -6.62 -1.35
CA ASP A 284 -21.57 -5.71 -2.45
C ASP A 284 -20.35 -4.78 -2.65
N PHE A 285 -19.92 -4.62 -3.90
CA PHE A 285 -18.78 -3.80 -4.29
C PHE A 285 -19.25 -2.44 -4.79
N PHE A 286 -18.74 -1.38 -4.15
CA PHE A 286 -18.97 0.00 -4.58
C PHE A 286 -17.64 0.74 -4.75
N PHE A 287 -17.31 1.13 -6.00
CA PHE A 287 -16.14 1.97 -6.27
C PHE A 287 -16.48 3.43 -6.03
N ASN A 288 -15.92 4.00 -4.98
CA ASN A 288 -16.04 5.42 -4.67
C ASN A 288 -14.89 6.16 -5.37
N VAL A 289 -15.22 6.89 -6.45
CA VAL A 289 -14.23 7.57 -7.32
C VAL A 289 -14.06 9.01 -6.87
N PHE A 290 -12.80 9.46 -6.78
CA PHE A 290 -12.46 10.82 -6.38
C PHE A 290 -11.31 11.41 -7.20
N GLY A 291 -11.24 12.74 -7.24
CA GLY A 291 -10.16 13.49 -7.89
C GLY A 291 -9.09 13.94 -6.91
N PRO A 292 -8.07 14.68 -7.39
CA PRO A 292 -7.04 15.27 -6.54
C PRO A 292 -7.63 16.15 -5.43
N ALA A 293 -6.96 16.15 -4.27
CA ALA A 293 -7.34 17.01 -3.16
C ALA A 293 -7.36 18.50 -3.56
N PRO A 294 -8.35 19.28 -3.09
CA PRO A 294 -8.53 20.67 -3.52
C PRO A 294 -7.36 21.61 -3.17
N ASP A 295 -6.51 21.23 -2.22
CA ASP A 295 -5.53 22.12 -1.56
C ASP A 295 -4.06 21.72 -1.78
N GLU A 296 -3.73 20.94 -2.81
CA GLU A 296 -2.34 20.52 -3.14
C GLU A 296 -1.33 21.67 -3.30
N GLY A 297 -1.71 22.92 -3.13
CA GLY A 297 -0.81 24.07 -3.28
C GLY A 297 -0.84 25.05 -2.10
N LYS A 298 -1.67 24.84 -1.07
CA LYS A 298 -1.94 25.88 -0.05
C LYS A 298 -1.50 25.55 1.36
N ALA A 299 -1.15 24.33 1.69
CA ALA A 299 -0.70 23.93 3.03
C ALA A 299 0.83 23.83 3.08
N GLY A 300 1.49 24.95 3.22
CA GLY A 300 2.94 25.05 3.39
C GLY A 300 3.39 26.44 2.99
N GLY A 301 3.03 27.42 3.80
CA GLY A 301 3.52 28.78 3.64
C GLY A 301 5.05 28.84 3.82
N GLU A 302 5.77 28.76 2.76
CA GLU A 302 6.95 29.54 2.45
C GLU A 302 6.86 29.92 0.98
N GLU A 303 6.61 31.21 0.75
CA GLU A 303 6.62 31.80 -0.58
C GLU A 303 7.99 31.55 -1.22
N GLY A 304 8.03 30.80 -2.32
CA GLY A 304 9.15 30.88 -3.25
C GLY A 304 9.90 29.62 -3.63
N GLU A 305 9.63 28.44 -3.15
CA GLU A 305 10.20 27.23 -3.77
C GLU A 305 9.24 26.70 -4.84
N SER A 306 9.58 26.97 -6.11
CA SER A 306 9.04 26.16 -7.22
C SER A 306 9.31 24.70 -6.89
N ILE A 307 8.28 23.89 -6.76
CA ILE A 307 8.40 22.43 -6.63
C ILE A 307 9.16 21.96 -7.89
N THR A 308 10.48 21.88 -7.81
CA THR A 308 11.29 21.21 -8.83
C THR A 308 10.92 19.74 -8.71
N LYS A 309 10.11 19.27 -9.68
CA LYS A 309 9.75 17.86 -9.79
C LYS A 309 11.05 17.07 -9.87
N PRO A 310 11.23 16.06 -9.01
CA PRO A 310 12.46 15.28 -9.02
C PRO A 310 12.66 14.58 -10.37
N ASP A 311 13.89 14.51 -10.87
CA ASP A 311 14.25 13.97 -12.19
C ASP A 311 13.99 12.46 -12.37
N TYR A 312 13.56 11.73 -11.33
CA TYR A 312 13.21 10.30 -11.39
C TYR A 312 11.81 10.01 -11.94
N PHE A 313 11.17 10.97 -12.60
CA PHE A 313 9.90 10.80 -13.30
C PHE A 313 10.05 10.38 -14.78
N LEU A 314 11.24 10.02 -15.23
CA LEU A 314 11.46 9.55 -16.60
C LEU A 314 11.34 8.03 -16.69
#